data_f4c614c41c280c19d7db36044147e531
#
_entry.id   f4c614c41c280c19d7db36044147e531
#
_cell.length_a   1.000
_cell.length_b   1.000
_cell.length_c   1.000
_cell.angle_alpha   90.00
_cell.angle_beta   90.00
_cell.angle_gamma   90.00
#
_symmetry.space_group_name_H-M   'P 1'
#
loop_
_entity.id
_entity.type
_entity.pdbx_description
1 polymer ?
#
loop_
_entity_poly.entity_id
_entity_poly.type
_entity_poly.pdbx_seq_one_letter_code
_entity_poly.pdbx_strand_id
1 'polypeptide(L)'
;VPADKRPRLSEFLDLMPPVDIYLKPSQVEHFMKVHTSHGFKDWKVKEPLCFDVYNHKMKTNGITNTLTEPSHNITRIVEPPSKDGTIRIRKLSIEEQFRLMGFNNGEIKFPDDLNYTQISARAGNGWDVHLVGILLKHIFDQL
;
A
#
# COMPACT_ATOMS: atom_id res chain seq x y z
N VAL A 1 14.38 -12.78 7.40
CA VAL A 1 13.74 -12.36 8.66
C VAL A 1 12.60 -13.32 8.96
N PRO A 2 12.52 -13.89 10.18
CA PRO A 2 11.41 -14.73 10.60
C PRO A 2 10.06 -14.03 10.40
N ALA A 3 9.02 -14.76 10.03
CA ALA A 3 7.71 -14.19 9.69
C ALA A 3 7.06 -13.40 10.85
N ASP A 4 7.32 -13.80 12.10
CA ASP A 4 6.86 -13.15 13.33
C ASP A 4 7.56 -11.81 13.63
N LYS A 5 8.70 -11.55 13.00
CA LYS A 5 9.50 -10.32 13.15
C LYS A 5 9.39 -9.37 11.96
N ARG A 6 8.57 -9.70 10.95
CA ARG A 6 8.35 -8.81 9.82
C ARG A 6 7.42 -7.66 10.25
N PRO A 7 7.76 -6.41 9.89
CA PRO A 7 6.84 -5.30 10.13
C PRO A 7 5.54 -5.53 9.36
N ARG A 8 4.42 -5.17 9.97
CA ARG A 8 3.12 -5.29 9.34
C ARG A 8 2.80 -4.05 8.52
N LEU A 9 1.98 -4.19 7.50
CA LEU A 9 1.53 -3.09 6.67
C LEU A 9 0.97 -1.93 7.51
N SER A 10 0.21 -2.23 8.56
CA SER A 10 -0.39 -1.23 9.44
C SER A 10 0.63 -0.28 10.11
N GLU A 11 1.88 -0.69 10.24
CA GLU A 11 2.96 0.15 10.80
C GLU A 11 3.43 1.23 9.81
N PHE A 12 3.14 1.07 8.52
CA PHE A 12 3.51 2.00 7.45
C PHE A 12 2.38 2.93 7.04
N LEU A 13 1.15 2.69 7.52
CA LEU A 13 -0.02 3.45 7.13
C LEU A 13 -0.22 4.68 8.01
N ASP A 14 -0.72 5.74 7.39
CA ASP A 14 -1.12 6.97 8.10
C ASP A 14 -2.41 6.73 8.87
N LEU A 15 -2.50 7.31 10.08
CA LEU A 15 -3.73 7.31 10.87
C LEU A 15 -4.82 8.20 10.22
N MET A 16 -4.40 9.27 9.55
CA MET A 16 -5.28 10.23 8.88
C MET A 16 -4.74 10.51 7.46
N PRO A 17 -4.91 9.56 6.53
CA PRO A 17 -4.44 9.76 5.16
C PRO A 17 -5.29 10.82 4.43
N PRO A 18 -4.77 11.42 3.34
CA PRO A 18 -5.52 12.40 2.55
C PRO A 18 -6.86 11.86 2.07
N VAL A 19 -7.89 12.70 2.08
CA VAL A 19 -9.27 12.30 1.72
C VAL A 19 -9.40 11.93 0.23
N ASP A 20 -8.62 12.55 -0.63
CA ASP A 20 -8.66 12.38 -2.08
C ASP A 20 -8.17 11.01 -2.58
N ILE A 21 -7.47 10.24 -1.74
CA ILE A 21 -7.06 8.87 -2.09
C ILE A 21 -8.12 7.80 -1.81
N TYR A 22 -9.21 8.17 -1.12
CA TYR A 22 -10.32 7.27 -0.88
C TYR A 22 -11.20 7.11 -2.12
N LEU A 23 -11.69 5.90 -2.33
CA LEU A 23 -12.74 5.66 -3.32
C LEU A 23 -14.05 6.29 -2.84
N LYS A 24 -14.77 6.91 -3.77
CA LYS A 24 -16.13 7.41 -3.50
C LYS A 24 -17.09 6.25 -3.21
N PRO A 25 -18.19 6.46 -2.49
CA PRO A 25 -19.15 5.39 -2.16
C PRO A 25 -19.60 4.55 -3.35
N SER A 26 -19.89 5.17 -4.49
CA SER A 26 -20.26 4.48 -5.73
C SER A 26 -19.12 3.63 -6.31
N GLN A 27 -17.89 4.10 -6.16
CA GLN A 27 -16.69 3.35 -6.59
C GLN A 27 -16.42 2.17 -5.66
N VAL A 28 -16.63 2.31 -4.36
CA VAL A 28 -16.52 1.21 -3.38
C VAL A 28 -17.54 0.12 -3.71
N GLU A 29 -18.79 0.50 -3.95
CA GLU A 29 -19.85 -0.45 -4.32
C GLU A 29 -19.51 -1.22 -5.61
N HIS A 30 -19.08 -0.50 -6.64
CA HIS A 30 -18.64 -1.12 -7.89
C HIS A 30 -17.46 -2.05 -7.69
N PHE A 31 -16.45 -1.61 -6.94
CA PHE A 31 -15.27 -2.40 -6.63
C PHE A 31 -15.63 -3.70 -5.91
N MET A 32 -16.43 -3.62 -4.86
CA MET A 32 -16.89 -4.79 -4.13
C MET A 32 -17.68 -5.74 -5.02
N LYS A 33 -18.58 -5.21 -5.85
CA LYS A 33 -19.38 -6.02 -6.80
C LYS A 33 -18.50 -6.80 -7.77
N VAL A 34 -17.53 -6.14 -8.38
CA VAL A 34 -16.59 -6.76 -9.33
C VAL A 34 -15.83 -7.90 -8.66
N HIS A 35 -15.22 -7.65 -7.52
CA HIS A 35 -14.38 -8.67 -6.86
C HIS A 35 -15.21 -9.78 -6.21
N THR A 36 -16.41 -9.49 -5.74
CA THR A 36 -17.36 -10.50 -5.27
C THR A 36 -17.80 -11.44 -6.40
N SER A 37 -17.99 -10.93 -7.61
CA SER A 37 -18.28 -11.76 -8.79
C SER A 37 -17.15 -12.74 -9.15
N HIS A 38 -15.92 -12.42 -8.72
CA HIS A 38 -14.75 -13.31 -8.85
C HIS A 38 -14.52 -14.20 -7.60
N GLY A 39 -15.51 -14.27 -6.71
CA GLY A 39 -15.51 -15.18 -5.57
C GLY A 39 -15.00 -14.63 -4.25
N PHE A 40 -14.59 -13.36 -4.17
CA PHE A 40 -14.17 -12.76 -2.91
C PHE A 40 -15.38 -12.31 -2.08
N LYS A 41 -15.39 -12.63 -0.76
CA LYS A 41 -16.55 -12.38 0.13
C LYS A 41 -16.21 -11.68 1.45
N ASP A 42 -14.96 -11.76 1.92
CA ASP A 42 -14.58 -11.37 3.28
C ASP A 42 -14.15 -9.90 3.37
N TRP A 43 -15.07 -8.98 3.10
CA TRP A 43 -14.81 -7.54 3.08
C TRP A 43 -14.62 -6.91 4.46
N LYS A 44 -15.10 -7.54 5.53
CA LYS A 44 -14.98 -7.03 6.88
C LYS A 44 -13.64 -7.42 7.49
N VAL A 45 -12.75 -6.46 7.60
CA VAL A 45 -11.40 -6.65 8.16
C VAL A 45 -11.32 -6.05 9.57
N LYS A 46 -10.40 -6.54 10.39
CA LYS A 46 -10.17 -6.05 11.76
C LYS A 46 -9.07 -4.99 11.82
N GLU A 47 -8.20 -4.96 10.85
CA GLU A 47 -7.12 -3.99 10.66
C GLU A 47 -7.03 -3.61 9.18
N PRO A 48 -6.39 -2.50 8.81
CA PRO A 48 -6.17 -2.18 7.41
C PRO A 48 -5.36 -3.26 6.72
N LEU A 49 -5.89 -3.80 5.63
CA LEU A 49 -5.26 -4.86 4.85
C LEU A 49 -5.12 -4.46 3.38
N CYS A 50 -4.07 -4.98 2.76
CA CYS A 50 -3.87 -4.86 1.33
C CYS A 50 -4.80 -5.80 0.57
N PHE A 51 -5.53 -5.26 -0.40
CA PHE A 51 -6.28 -6.03 -1.38
C PHE A 51 -5.53 -6.08 -2.71
N ASP A 52 -5.26 -7.28 -3.16
CA ASP A 52 -4.65 -7.55 -4.46
C ASP A 52 -5.75 -7.55 -5.53
N VAL A 53 -5.82 -6.47 -6.28
CA VAL A 53 -6.84 -6.25 -7.31
C VAL A 53 -6.72 -7.25 -8.46
N TYR A 54 -5.50 -7.60 -8.82
CA TYR A 54 -5.24 -8.54 -9.93
C TYR A 54 -5.70 -9.98 -9.59
N ASN A 55 -5.39 -10.43 -8.38
CA ASN A 55 -5.71 -11.79 -7.94
C ASN A 55 -7.05 -11.88 -7.18
N HIS A 56 -7.80 -10.79 -7.04
CA HIS A 56 -9.07 -10.72 -6.30
C HIS A 56 -8.96 -11.27 -4.87
N LYS A 57 -7.88 -10.94 -4.15
CA LYS A 57 -7.56 -11.50 -2.83
C LYS A 57 -7.17 -10.46 -1.81
N MET A 58 -7.61 -10.67 -0.57
CA MET A 58 -7.11 -9.95 0.59
C MET A 58 -5.80 -10.57 1.10
N LYS A 59 -4.81 -9.74 1.39
CA LYS A 59 -3.54 -10.15 2.02
C LYS A 59 -3.72 -10.22 3.55
N THR A 60 -4.25 -11.32 4.05
CA THR A 60 -4.56 -11.50 5.47
C THR A 60 -3.33 -11.66 6.37
N ASN A 61 -2.16 -11.85 5.80
CA ASN A 61 -0.89 -11.95 6.52
C ASN A 61 -0.28 -10.60 6.92
N GLY A 62 -0.98 -9.48 6.67
CA GLY A 62 -0.52 -8.14 7.04
C GLY A 62 0.63 -7.59 6.19
N ILE A 63 0.87 -8.16 5.02
CA ILE A 63 1.84 -7.63 4.04
C ILE A 63 1.13 -6.94 2.88
N THR A 64 1.88 -6.22 2.07
CA THR A 64 1.38 -5.62 0.82
C THR A 64 1.90 -6.36 -0.40
N ASN A 65 1.29 -6.08 -1.56
CA ASN A 65 1.88 -6.44 -2.84
C ASN A 65 3.13 -5.61 -3.10
N THR A 66 3.95 -6.06 -4.04
CA THR A 66 5.00 -5.23 -4.63
C THR A 66 4.39 -3.94 -5.16
N LEU A 67 5.00 -2.81 -4.83
CA LEU A 67 4.61 -1.53 -5.41
C LEU A 67 4.92 -1.55 -6.91
N THR A 68 3.94 -1.15 -7.68
CA THR A 68 4.05 -1.10 -9.15
C THR A 68 3.83 0.31 -9.65
N GLU A 69 4.22 0.54 -10.88
CA GLU A 69 3.90 1.78 -11.59
C GLU A 69 2.37 1.97 -11.63
N PRO A 70 1.85 3.21 -11.54
CA PRO A 70 0.41 3.47 -11.36
C PRO A 70 -0.52 2.92 -12.42
N SER A 71 -0.05 2.77 -13.66
CA SER A 71 -0.82 2.15 -14.74
C SER A 71 -1.16 0.68 -14.45
N HIS A 72 -0.36 0.04 -13.60
CA HIS A 72 -0.55 -1.34 -13.13
C HIS A 72 -0.88 -1.39 -11.63
N ASN A 73 -1.48 -0.33 -11.09
CA ASN A 73 -1.79 -0.24 -9.67
C ASN A 73 -2.82 -1.29 -9.25
N ILE A 74 -2.30 -2.38 -8.74
CA ILE A 74 -3.05 -3.57 -8.29
C ILE A 74 -3.31 -3.58 -6.80
N THR A 75 -2.98 -2.52 -6.09
CA THR A 75 -3.05 -2.46 -4.63
C THR A 75 -4.14 -1.48 -4.18
N ARG A 76 -4.99 -1.93 -3.27
CA ARG A 76 -5.92 -1.09 -2.51
C ARG A 76 -5.81 -1.43 -1.04
N ILE A 77 -6.06 -0.46 -0.20
CA ILE A 77 -6.16 -0.66 1.25
C ILE A 77 -7.64 -0.73 1.61
N VAL A 78 -8.04 -1.83 2.22
CA VAL A 78 -9.37 -2.00 2.80
C VAL A 78 -9.25 -1.75 4.29
N GLU A 79 -9.99 -0.77 4.78
CA GLU A 79 -9.99 -0.40 6.19
C GLU A 79 -11.11 -1.11 6.95
N PRO A 80 -10.96 -1.28 8.29
CA PRO A 80 -12.03 -1.80 9.12
C PRO A 80 -13.32 -0.99 8.92
N PRO A 81 -14.50 -1.64 8.94
CA PRO A 81 -15.76 -0.92 8.83
C PRO A 81 -15.87 0.16 9.88
N SER A 82 -16.40 1.33 9.49
CA SER A 82 -16.76 2.39 10.41
C SER A 82 -17.90 1.96 11.32
N LYS A 83 -18.23 2.78 12.33
CA LYS A 83 -19.28 2.45 13.34
C LYS A 83 -20.65 2.17 12.72
N ASP A 84 -20.95 2.77 11.56
CA ASP A 84 -22.17 2.54 10.78
C ASP A 84 -22.09 1.32 9.84
N GLY A 85 -20.97 0.58 9.84
CA GLY A 85 -20.74 -0.57 9.00
C GLY A 85 -20.24 -0.26 7.59
N THR A 86 -19.98 1.02 7.27
CA THR A 86 -19.46 1.43 5.95
C THR A 86 -18.04 0.95 5.74
N ILE A 87 -17.81 0.25 4.64
CA ILE A 87 -16.47 -0.20 4.23
C ILE A 87 -15.79 0.93 3.47
N ARG A 88 -14.55 1.22 3.85
CA ARG A 88 -13.72 2.24 3.22
C ARG A 88 -12.56 1.58 2.50
N ILE A 89 -12.37 1.99 1.26
CA ILE A 89 -11.31 1.48 0.38
C ILE A 89 -10.54 2.67 -0.17
N ARG A 90 -9.22 2.60 -0.17
CA ARG A 90 -8.37 3.69 -0.63
C ARG A 90 -7.10 3.20 -1.32
N LYS A 91 -6.43 4.11 -1.99
CA LYS A 91 -5.05 3.91 -2.46
C LYS A 91 -4.07 4.08 -1.30
N LEU A 92 -2.82 3.75 -1.52
CA LEU A 92 -1.73 4.20 -0.65
C LEU A 92 -1.46 5.69 -0.89
N SER A 93 -1.19 6.45 0.18
CA SER A 93 -0.66 7.81 0.04
C SER A 93 0.76 7.79 -0.53
N ILE A 94 1.25 8.92 -0.99
CA ILE A 94 2.63 9.04 -1.48
C ILE A 94 3.62 8.71 -0.35
N GLU A 95 3.40 9.27 0.83
CA GLU A 95 4.25 9.06 2.00
C GLU A 95 4.27 7.58 2.42
N GLU A 96 3.12 6.92 2.41
CA GLU A 96 3.02 5.49 2.70
C GLU A 96 3.81 4.64 1.70
N GLN A 97 3.74 4.96 0.41
CA GLN A 97 4.49 4.25 -0.63
C GLN A 97 6.00 4.37 -0.40
N PHE A 98 6.49 5.58 -0.11
CA PHE A 98 7.92 5.79 0.14
C PHE A 98 8.38 5.19 1.47
N ARG A 99 7.54 5.17 2.50
CA ARG A 99 7.82 4.42 3.74
C ARG A 99 7.98 2.92 3.48
N LEU A 100 7.13 2.34 2.65
CA LEU A 100 7.23 0.94 2.23
C LEU A 100 8.51 0.66 1.44
N MET A 101 9.07 1.68 0.77
CA MET A 101 10.37 1.62 0.09
C MET A 101 11.58 1.90 1.00
N GLY A 102 11.36 2.03 2.31
CA GLY A 102 12.42 2.19 3.30
C GLY A 102 12.83 3.63 3.62
N PHE A 103 12.10 4.63 3.12
CA PHE A 103 12.33 6.02 3.47
C PHE A 103 11.58 6.40 4.75
N ASN A 104 12.23 7.16 5.63
CA ASN A 104 11.57 7.72 6.80
C ASN A 104 10.78 8.98 6.47
N ASN A 105 9.86 9.37 7.35
CA ASN A 105 9.08 10.59 7.20
C ASN A 105 10.01 11.81 7.12
N GLY A 106 9.78 12.66 6.12
CA GLY A 106 10.54 13.90 5.92
C GLY A 106 11.90 13.74 5.24
N GLU A 107 12.36 12.54 4.93
CA GLU A 107 13.60 12.33 4.18
C GLU A 107 13.49 12.74 2.72
N ILE A 108 12.28 12.69 2.16
CA ILE A 108 12.03 13.09 0.78
C ILE A 108 11.09 14.29 0.77
N LYS A 109 11.48 15.29 -0.03
CA LYS A 109 10.59 16.40 -0.41
C LYS A 109 10.09 16.14 -1.82
N PHE A 110 8.79 16.16 -1.98
CA PHE A 110 8.16 16.00 -3.28
C PHE A 110 8.05 17.37 -3.97
N PRO A 111 8.46 17.49 -5.24
CA PRO A 111 8.26 18.72 -6.01
C PRO A 111 6.77 19.05 -6.16
N ASP A 112 6.42 20.32 -6.02
CA ASP A 112 5.03 20.81 -6.10
C ASP A 112 4.42 20.68 -7.51
N ASP A 113 5.27 20.60 -8.54
CA ASP A 113 4.89 20.48 -9.94
C ASP A 113 4.61 19.03 -10.40
N LEU A 114 4.81 18.05 -9.51
CA LEU A 114 4.53 16.65 -9.81
C LEU A 114 3.21 16.21 -9.16
N ASN A 115 2.39 15.52 -9.96
CA ASN A 115 1.13 14.96 -9.47
C ASN A 115 1.34 13.57 -8.81
N TYR A 116 0.27 13.07 -8.18
CA TYR A 116 0.25 11.76 -7.52
C TYR A 116 0.79 10.64 -8.43
N THR A 117 0.33 10.57 -9.68
CA THR A 117 0.71 9.51 -10.61
C THR A 117 2.21 9.53 -10.92
N GLN A 118 2.78 10.73 -11.14
CA GLN A 118 4.19 10.89 -11.44
C GLN A 118 5.09 10.53 -10.26
N ILE A 119 4.71 10.91 -9.04
CA ILE A 119 5.49 10.60 -7.84
C ILE A 119 5.35 9.10 -7.49
N SER A 120 4.14 8.55 -7.57
CA SER A 120 3.88 7.14 -7.32
C SER A 120 4.64 6.20 -8.28
N ALA A 121 4.82 6.63 -9.55
CA ALA A 121 5.64 5.89 -10.51
C ALA A 121 7.09 5.74 -10.04
N ARG A 122 7.64 6.74 -9.38
CA ARG A 122 9.00 6.70 -8.86
C ARG A 122 9.14 5.71 -7.69
N ALA A 123 8.14 5.63 -6.81
CA ALA A 123 8.12 4.61 -5.78
C ALA A 123 8.04 3.20 -6.39
N GLY A 124 7.15 2.97 -7.37
CA GLY A 124 6.97 1.68 -8.01
C GLY A 124 8.18 1.22 -8.85
N ASN A 125 8.92 2.16 -9.44
CA ASN A 125 10.15 1.88 -10.21
C ASN A 125 11.43 1.94 -9.36
N GLY A 126 11.31 2.29 -8.09
CA GLY A 126 12.42 2.42 -7.16
C GLY A 126 12.88 1.08 -6.57
N TRP A 127 13.97 1.14 -5.85
CA TRP A 127 14.48 0.02 -5.07
C TRP A 127 14.24 0.29 -3.58
N ASP A 128 13.99 -0.77 -2.82
CA ASP A 128 13.92 -0.66 -1.37
C ASP A 128 15.28 -0.20 -0.82
N VAL A 129 15.30 0.97 -0.20
CA VAL A 129 16.54 1.62 0.28
C VAL A 129 17.20 0.80 1.37
N HIS A 130 16.40 0.16 2.22
CA HIS A 130 16.91 -0.65 3.31
C HIS A 130 17.59 -1.92 2.78
N LEU A 131 16.96 -2.60 1.83
CA LEU A 131 17.52 -3.78 1.18
C LEU A 131 18.82 -3.44 0.45
N VAL A 132 18.84 -2.37 -0.34
CA VAL A 132 20.04 -1.91 -1.06
C VAL A 132 21.16 -1.57 -0.07
N GLY A 133 20.84 -0.90 1.04
CA GLY A 133 21.81 -0.60 2.10
C GLY A 133 22.45 -1.85 2.69
N ILE A 134 21.66 -2.88 2.97
CA ILE A 134 22.16 -4.18 3.46
C ILE A 134 23.08 -4.84 2.43
N LEU A 135 22.67 -4.85 1.18
CA LEU A 135 23.47 -5.45 0.10
C LEU A 135 24.80 -4.73 -0.10
N LEU A 136 24.79 -3.40 -0.15
CA LEU A 136 25.99 -2.60 -0.28
C LEU A 136 26.93 -2.80 0.92
N LYS A 137 26.39 -2.78 2.14
CA LYS A 137 27.19 -3.06 3.33
C LYS A 137 27.85 -4.43 3.24
N HIS A 138 27.10 -5.45 2.86
CA HIS A 138 27.67 -6.81 2.70
C HIS A 138 28.79 -6.82 1.67
N ILE A 139 28.63 -6.17 0.53
CA ILE A 139 29.68 -6.09 -0.51
C ILE A 139 30.91 -5.37 0.02
N PHE A 140 30.76 -4.22 0.68
CA PHE A 140 31.89 -3.46 1.23
C PHE A 140 32.61 -4.18 2.36
N ASP A 141 31.90 -4.95 3.18
CA ASP A 141 32.50 -5.76 4.26
C ASP A 141 33.32 -6.95 3.72
N GLN A 142 33.15 -7.33 2.43
CA GLN A 142 33.94 -8.38 1.76
C GLN A 142 35.19 -7.84 1.06
N LEU A 143 35.30 -6.55 0.86
CA LEU A 143 36.46 -5.90 0.25
C LEU A 143 37.58 -5.67 1.28
#